data_bf822d389cd15f5c51988d5acd3bd50c
#
_entry.id   bf822d389cd15f5c51988d5acd3bd50c
#
_cell.length_a   1.000
_cell.length_b   1.000
_cell.length_c   1.000
_cell.angle_alpha   90.00
_cell.angle_beta   90.00
_cell.angle_gamma   90.00
#
_symmetry.space_group_name_H-M   'P 1'
#
loop_
_entity.id
_entity.type
_entity.pdbx_description
1 polymer ?
#
loop_
_entity_poly.entity_id
_entity_poly.type
_entity_poly.pdbx_seq_one_letter_code
_entity_poly.pdbx_strand_id
1 'polypeptide(L)'
;MKIYEYIKKSKNYDLIKNQIIMQNSRSALSGAIRSCAANLIYALMEDSEKKGIYLAANSLNAGKFAEDLRFFSDGEGEEILLLEPYEYMLYDVETKSTEQSAARVEILYRILRGDWKLLVMTPAAAAQWLPNPSYIRDAAITLKQGDVIEIQ
;
A
#
# COMPACT_ATOMS: atom_id res chain seq x y z
N MET A 1 15.07 3.99 -19.54
CA MET A 1 15.63 3.26 -18.39
C MET A 1 15.01 3.84 -17.14
N LYS A 2 14.26 3.06 -16.40
CA LYS A 2 13.56 3.52 -15.21
C LYS A 2 14.53 3.77 -14.05
N ILE A 3 14.27 4.77 -13.22
CA ILE A 3 15.19 5.17 -12.14
C ILE A 3 15.50 4.01 -11.17
N TYR A 4 14.49 3.18 -10.87
CA TYR A 4 14.68 2.04 -9.97
C TYR A 4 15.60 0.94 -10.52
N GLU A 5 15.87 0.92 -11.82
CA GLU A 5 16.79 -0.06 -12.40
C GLU A 5 18.26 0.13 -12.00
N TYR A 6 18.63 1.35 -11.55
CA TYR A 6 20.00 1.60 -11.09
C TYR A 6 20.36 0.80 -9.83
N ILE A 7 19.40 0.58 -8.92
CA ILE A 7 19.67 -0.17 -7.69
C ILE A 7 19.96 -1.64 -7.96
N LYS A 8 19.47 -2.18 -9.07
CA LYS A 8 19.73 -3.56 -9.51
C LYS A 8 21.21 -3.82 -9.81
N LYS A 9 22.01 -2.76 -10.06
CA LYS A 9 23.46 -2.84 -10.26
C LYS A 9 24.24 -2.97 -8.94
N SER A 10 23.58 -2.86 -7.79
CA SER A 10 24.23 -3.04 -6.49
C SER A 10 24.64 -4.49 -6.29
N LYS A 11 25.85 -4.71 -5.75
CA LYS A 11 26.42 -6.05 -5.51
C LYS A 11 25.53 -6.96 -4.65
N ASN A 12 24.70 -6.37 -3.78
CA ASN A 12 23.85 -7.11 -2.85
C ASN A 12 22.42 -7.29 -3.35
N TYR A 13 22.07 -6.71 -4.50
CA TYR A 13 20.69 -6.77 -5.01
C TYR A 13 20.23 -8.21 -5.27
N ASP A 14 21.03 -9.00 -5.98
CA ASP A 14 20.70 -10.39 -6.32
C ASP A 14 20.64 -11.28 -5.07
N LEU A 15 21.48 -11.02 -4.07
CA LEU A 15 21.43 -11.74 -2.79
C LEU A 15 20.09 -11.48 -2.08
N ILE A 16 19.66 -10.23 -1.99
CA ILE A 16 18.40 -9.85 -1.35
C ILE A 16 17.21 -10.40 -2.15
N LYS A 17 17.24 -10.28 -3.47
CA LYS A 17 16.22 -10.83 -4.37
C LYS A 17 16.04 -12.33 -4.18
N ASN A 18 17.13 -13.08 -4.16
CA ASN A 18 17.07 -14.53 -3.97
C ASN A 18 16.53 -14.92 -2.60
N GLN A 19 16.86 -14.16 -1.55
CA GLN A 19 16.30 -14.37 -0.22
C GLN A 19 14.79 -14.11 -0.15
N ILE A 20 14.28 -13.09 -0.85
CA ILE A 20 12.84 -12.79 -0.91
C ILE A 20 12.07 -13.87 -1.68
N ILE A 21 12.68 -14.46 -2.71
CA ILE A 21 12.07 -15.55 -3.49
C ILE A 21 11.98 -16.82 -2.65
N MET A 22 12.96 -17.08 -1.78
CA MET A 22 12.93 -18.23 -0.86
C MET A 22 11.81 -18.09 0.16
N GLN A 23 11.00 -19.12 0.31
CA GLN A 23 9.95 -19.16 1.33
C GLN A 23 10.57 -19.19 2.73
N ASN A 24 9.94 -18.44 3.67
CA ASN A 24 10.34 -18.36 5.08
C ASN A 24 11.73 -17.76 5.35
N SER A 25 12.31 -17.02 4.42
CA SER A 25 13.55 -16.30 4.66
C SER A 25 13.30 -15.04 5.49
N ARG A 26 14.27 -14.66 6.32
CA ARG A 26 14.31 -13.38 7.04
C ARG A 26 15.60 -12.66 6.69
N SER A 27 15.50 -11.39 6.35
CA SER A 27 16.66 -10.57 6.02
C SER A 27 16.58 -9.25 6.77
N ALA A 28 17.72 -8.72 7.17
CA ALA A 28 17.84 -7.40 7.77
C ALA A 28 18.67 -6.51 6.84
N LEU A 29 18.15 -5.31 6.57
CA LEU A 29 18.85 -4.28 5.81
C LEU A 29 19.14 -3.10 6.73
N SER A 30 20.40 -2.69 6.83
CA SER A 30 20.83 -1.53 7.61
C SER A 30 21.52 -0.49 6.71
N GLY A 31 21.48 0.78 7.13
CA GLY A 31 22.19 1.86 6.44
C GLY A 31 21.45 2.43 5.21
N ALA A 32 20.28 1.89 4.84
CA ALA A 32 19.49 2.47 3.77
C ALA A 32 18.69 3.68 4.27
N ILE A 33 18.83 4.83 3.61
CA ILE A 33 17.92 5.96 3.80
C ILE A 33 16.57 5.65 3.18
N ARG A 34 15.50 6.36 3.63
CA ARG A 34 14.11 6.07 3.23
C ARG A 34 13.91 5.92 1.72
N SER A 35 14.33 6.89 0.92
CA SER A 35 14.14 6.85 -0.54
C SER A 35 14.93 5.72 -1.21
N CYS A 36 16.11 5.37 -0.66
CA CYS A 36 16.87 4.22 -1.12
C CYS A 36 16.15 2.90 -0.80
N ALA A 37 15.55 2.80 0.39
CA ALA A 37 14.75 1.64 0.78
C ALA A 37 13.49 1.52 -0.10
N ALA A 38 12.82 2.63 -0.40
CA ALA A 38 11.66 2.65 -1.30
C ALA A 38 12.03 2.18 -2.71
N ASN A 39 13.14 2.69 -3.26
CA ASN A 39 13.65 2.25 -4.56
C ASN A 39 13.97 0.74 -4.57
N LEU A 40 14.67 0.25 -3.54
CA LEU A 40 15.00 -1.17 -3.42
C LEU A 40 13.75 -2.03 -3.36
N ILE A 41 12.81 -1.69 -2.49
CA ILE A 41 11.56 -2.44 -2.32
C ILE A 41 10.77 -2.44 -3.63
N TYR A 42 10.64 -1.29 -4.29
CA TYR A 42 9.95 -1.21 -5.58
C TYR A 42 10.60 -2.10 -6.63
N ALA A 43 11.93 -2.04 -6.79
CA ALA A 43 12.67 -2.88 -7.73
C ALA A 43 12.51 -4.39 -7.44
N LEU A 44 12.51 -4.77 -6.15
CA LEU A 44 12.31 -6.17 -5.73
C LEU A 44 10.89 -6.65 -6.02
N MET A 45 9.87 -5.79 -5.82
CA MET A 45 8.49 -6.11 -6.15
C MET A 45 8.28 -6.31 -7.65
N GLU A 46 8.90 -5.45 -8.47
CA GLU A 46 8.89 -5.58 -9.93
C GLU A 46 9.50 -6.92 -10.38
N ASP A 47 10.66 -7.26 -9.83
CA ASP A 47 11.41 -8.45 -10.25
C ASP A 47 10.85 -9.77 -9.70
N SER A 48 10.13 -9.74 -8.57
CA SER A 48 9.60 -10.96 -7.93
C SER A 48 8.14 -11.24 -8.28
N GLU A 49 7.44 -10.29 -8.87
CA GLU A 49 5.99 -10.33 -9.14
C GLU A 49 5.14 -10.63 -7.88
N LYS A 50 5.74 -10.43 -6.69
CA LYS A 50 5.06 -10.65 -5.40
C LYS A 50 4.40 -9.38 -4.91
N LYS A 51 3.28 -9.53 -4.20
CA LYS A 51 2.69 -8.45 -3.41
C LYS A 51 3.46 -8.28 -2.11
N GLY A 52 3.58 -7.02 -1.66
CA GLY A 52 4.30 -6.69 -0.44
C GLY A 52 3.45 -5.87 0.53
N ILE A 53 3.77 -6.00 1.82
CA ILE A 53 3.22 -5.15 2.87
C ILE A 53 4.40 -4.47 3.57
N TYR A 54 4.34 -3.14 3.65
CA TYR A 54 5.31 -2.35 4.39
C TYR A 54 4.68 -1.76 5.65
N LEU A 55 5.26 -2.08 6.80
CA LEU A 55 4.84 -1.54 8.09
C LEU A 55 5.75 -0.36 8.50
N ALA A 56 5.20 0.84 8.46
CA ALA A 56 5.89 2.06 8.88
C ALA A 56 5.73 2.31 10.38
N ALA A 57 6.71 2.94 11.01
CA ALA A 57 6.68 3.23 12.44
C ALA A 57 5.53 4.19 12.86
N ASN A 58 5.12 5.10 11.97
CA ASN A 58 4.04 6.06 12.19
C ASN A 58 3.43 6.52 10.85
N SER A 59 2.29 7.23 10.91
CA SER A 59 1.53 7.69 9.73
C SER A 59 2.35 8.65 8.84
N LEU A 60 3.14 9.56 9.43
CA LEU A 60 3.99 10.47 8.67
C LEU A 60 5.02 9.70 7.82
N ASN A 61 5.66 8.69 8.41
CA ASN A 61 6.62 7.86 7.70
C ASN A 61 5.94 6.97 6.66
N ALA A 62 4.72 6.48 6.94
CA ALA A 62 3.93 5.72 5.98
C ALA A 62 3.60 6.55 4.74
N GLY A 63 3.08 7.77 4.93
CA GLY A 63 2.75 8.68 3.84
C GLY A 63 3.96 9.02 2.97
N LYS A 64 5.05 9.48 3.60
CA LYS A 64 6.29 9.80 2.89
C LYS A 64 6.91 8.61 2.16
N PHE A 65 6.78 7.41 2.71
CA PHE A 65 7.29 6.20 2.06
C PHE A 65 6.43 5.81 0.84
N ALA A 66 5.11 5.95 0.95
CA ALA A 66 4.20 5.73 -0.17
C ALA A 66 4.43 6.74 -1.31
N GLU A 67 4.70 8.01 -0.98
CA GLU A 67 5.09 9.04 -1.96
C GLU A 67 6.40 8.67 -2.69
N ASP A 68 7.44 8.28 -1.93
CA ASP A 68 8.71 7.84 -2.51
C ASP A 68 8.50 6.64 -3.46
N LEU A 69 7.66 5.66 -3.09
CA LEU A 69 7.34 4.51 -3.94
C LEU A 69 6.62 4.93 -5.23
N ARG A 70 5.61 5.80 -5.14
CA ARG A 70 4.87 6.32 -6.31
C ARG A 70 5.79 7.09 -7.26
N PHE A 71 6.77 7.80 -6.72
CA PHE A 71 7.80 8.47 -7.51
C PHE A 71 8.59 7.47 -8.39
N PHE A 72 8.94 6.29 -7.84
CA PHE A 72 9.64 5.26 -8.60
C PHE A 72 8.75 4.49 -9.57
N SER A 73 7.43 4.54 -9.41
CA SER A 73 6.46 3.90 -10.30
C SER A 73 6.18 4.67 -11.60
N ASP A 74 6.91 5.76 -11.87
CA ASP A 74 6.74 6.60 -13.08
C ASP A 74 5.29 7.14 -13.26
N GLY A 75 4.58 7.39 -12.17
CA GLY A 75 3.20 7.90 -12.18
C GLY A 75 2.11 6.81 -12.25
N GLU A 76 2.47 5.55 -12.43
CA GLU A 76 1.54 4.40 -12.38
C GLU A 76 1.31 3.89 -10.94
N GLY A 77 1.52 4.77 -9.94
CA GLY A 77 1.51 4.41 -8.52
C GLY A 77 0.13 4.04 -7.94
N GLU A 78 -0.87 3.84 -8.78
CA GLU A 78 -2.21 3.41 -8.34
C GLU A 78 -2.17 2.08 -7.59
N GLU A 79 -1.25 1.18 -7.93
CA GLU A 79 -1.06 -0.12 -7.28
C GLU A 79 -0.40 -0.04 -5.89
N ILE A 80 0.04 1.18 -5.47
CA ILE A 80 0.62 1.46 -4.17
C ILE A 80 -0.45 2.04 -3.26
N LEU A 81 -0.96 1.22 -2.35
CA LEU A 81 -2.01 1.59 -1.42
C LEU A 81 -1.43 2.07 -0.09
N LEU A 82 -1.99 3.13 0.48
CA LEU A 82 -1.68 3.63 1.81
C LEU A 82 -2.92 3.45 2.71
N LEU A 83 -2.84 2.52 3.66
CA LEU A 83 -3.90 2.32 4.65
C LEU A 83 -3.56 3.08 5.93
N GLU A 84 -4.23 4.20 6.15
CA GLU A 84 -4.07 5.01 7.36
C GLU A 84 -4.96 4.50 8.50
N PRO A 85 -4.51 4.64 9.77
CA PRO A 85 -5.36 4.33 10.91
C PRO A 85 -6.51 5.34 11.02
N TYR A 86 -7.65 4.91 11.56
CA TYR A 86 -8.64 5.87 12.06
C TYR A 86 -8.07 6.56 13.29
N GLU A 87 -7.98 7.88 13.26
CA GLU A 87 -7.69 8.69 14.40
C GLU A 87 -9.02 9.00 15.13
N TYR A 88 -9.22 8.36 16.28
CA TYR A 88 -10.33 8.70 17.17
C TYR A 88 -9.87 9.83 18.08
N MET A 89 -10.25 11.06 17.79
CA MET A 89 -10.15 12.13 18.76
C MET A 89 -11.27 11.96 19.80
N LEU A 90 -10.90 11.87 21.07
CA LEU A 90 -11.82 11.64 22.19
C LEU A 90 -12.93 12.71 22.33
N TYR A 91 -12.78 13.83 21.65
CA TYR A 91 -13.70 14.98 21.68
C TYR A 91 -14.46 15.24 20.39
N ASP A 92 -14.14 14.54 19.28
CA ASP A 92 -14.84 14.69 17.99
C ASP A 92 -15.89 13.58 17.81
N VAL A 93 -16.99 13.70 18.54
CA VAL A 93 -18.14 12.79 18.38
C VAL A 93 -18.92 13.06 17.09
N GLU A 94 -18.72 14.21 16.44
CA GLU A 94 -19.63 14.68 15.36
C GLU A 94 -19.04 14.81 13.95
N THR A 95 -17.73 14.71 13.75
CA THR A 95 -17.16 14.82 12.40
C THR A 95 -16.25 13.65 12.08
N LYS A 96 -16.84 12.48 11.90
CA LYS A 96 -16.18 11.49 11.02
C LYS A 96 -16.11 12.13 9.65
N SER A 97 -14.91 12.51 9.21
CA SER A 97 -14.75 12.99 7.85
C SER A 97 -15.25 11.90 6.92
N THR A 98 -16.38 12.17 6.26
CA THR A 98 -16.99 11.25 5.29
C THR A 98 -15.99 10.88 4.21
N GLU A 99 -15.09 11.80 3.87
CA GLU A 99 -14.02 11.62 2.91
C GLU A 99 -12.97 10.59 3.36
N GLN A 100 -12.52 10.64 4.62
CA GLN A 100 -11.55 9.66 5.16
C GLN A 100 -12.16 8.26 5.23
N SER A 101 -13.45 8.19 5.58
CA SER A 101 -14.18 6.92 5.61
C SER A 101 -14.33 6.33 4.20
N ALA A 102 -14.67 7.15 3.22
CA ALA A 102 -14.80 6.75 1.82
C ALA A 102 -13.45 6.27 1.24
N ALA A 103 -12.39 7.04 1.44
CA ALA A 103 -11.04 6.68 0.99
C ALA A 103 -10.58 5.34 1.59
N ARG A 104 -10.86 5.10 2.88
CA ARG A 104 -10.52 3.83 3.53
C ARG A 104 -11.32 2.66 2.94
N VAL A 105 -12.61 2.82 2.70
CA VAL A 105 -13.45 1.80 2.07
C VAL A 105 -12.96 1.47 0.67
N GLU A 106 -12.57 2.46 -0.12
CA GLU A 106 -11.98 2.28 -1.44
C GLU A 106 -10.70 1.43 -1.37
N ILE A 107 -9.78 1.75 -0.46
CA ILE A 107 -8.54 0.98 -0.27
C ILE A 107 -8.86 -0.46 0.12
N LEU A 108 -9.78 -0.69 1.06
CA LEU A 108 -10.18 -2.04 1.47
C LEU A 108 -10.83 -2.82 0.31
N TYR A 109 -11.63 -2.16 -0.51
CA TYR A 109 -12.21 -2.77 -1.70
C TYR A 109 -11.15 -3.19 -2.72
N ARG A 110 -10.17 -2.32 -2.99
CA ARG A 110 -9.02 -2.64 -3.86
C ARG A 110 -8.18 -3.80 -3.31
N ILE A 111 -7.97 -3.86 -1.99
CA ILE A 111 -7.30 -4.99 -1.34
C ILE A 111 -8.06 -6.29 -1.60
N LEU A 112 -9.39 -6.29 -1.47
CA LEU A 112 -10.24 -7.46 -1.69
C LEU A 112 -10.28 -7.92 -3.17
N ARG A 113 -10.19 -6.98 -4.11
CA ARG A 113 -10.10 -7.29 -5.54
C ARG A 113 -8.71 -7.80 -5.94
N GLY A 114 -7.72 -7.56 -5.11
CA GLY A 114 -6.33 -7.85 -5.45
C GLY A 114 -5.69 -6.81 -6.37
N ASP A 115 -6.31 -5.63 -6.54
CA ASP A 115 -5.84 -4.54 -7.39
C ASP A 115 -4.77 -3.71 -6.66
N TRP A 116 -3.71 -4.36 -6.22
CA TRP A 116 -2.60 -3.71 -5.52
C TRP A 116 -1.32 -4.54 -5.63
N LYS A 117 -0.19 -3.89 -5.49
CA LYS A 117 1.14 -4.50 -5.50
C LYS A 117 1.85 -4.30 -4.17
N LEU A 118 1.78 -3.09 -3.62
CA LEU A 118 2.36 -2.77 -2.33
C LEU A 118 1.34 -2.03 -1.45
N LEU A 119 1.16 -2.56 -0.24
CA LEU A 119 0.33 -1.96 0.80
C LEU A 119 1.22 -1.35 1.89
N VAL A 120 1.16 -0.04 2.04
CA VAL A 120 1.86 0.70 3.08
C VAL A 120 0.88 0.98 4.20
N MET A 121 1.24 0.65 5.43
CA MET A 121 0.40 0.91 6.62
C MET A 121 1.25 1.05 7.88
N THR A 122 0.62 1.45 8.97
CA THR A 122 1.21 1.38 10.30
C THR A 122 0.73 0.13 11.06
N PRO A 123 1.44 -0.34 12.11
CA PRO A 123 0.92 -1.39 12.99
C PRO A 123 -0.44 -1.04 13.60
N ALA A 124 -0.67 0.25 13.90
CA ALA A 124 -1.95 0.74 14.38
C ALA A 124 -3.08 0.54 13.36
N ALA A 125 -2.84 0.83 12.08
CA ALA A 125 -3.83 0.60 11.04
C ALA A 125 -4.11 -0.89 10.82
N ALA A 126 -3.07 -1.74 10.92
CA ALA A 126 -3.18 -3.18 10.78
C ALA A 126 -3.95 -3.84 11.95
N ALA A 127 -3.84 -3.29 13.17
CA ALA A 127 -4.49 -3.81 14.37
C ALA A 127 -5.94 -3.32 14.54
N GLN A 128 -6.38 -2.34 13.76
CA GLN A 128 -7.75 -1.85 13.83
C GLN A 128 -8.73 -2.88 13.26
N TRP A 129 -9.91 -2.91 13.88
CA TRP A 129 -10.99 -3.76 13.42
C TRP A 129 -11.39 -3.39 11.99
N LEU A 130 -11.52 -4.39 11.14
CA LEU A 130 -11.93 -4.25 9.75
C LEU A 130 -13.33 -4.83 9.56
N PRO A 131 -14.16 -4.23 8.71
CA PRO A 131 -15.48 -4.79 8.39
C PRO A 131 -15.34 -6.15 7.71
N ASN A 132 -16.38 -6.97 7.84
CA ASN A 132 -16.40 -8.25 7.14
C ASN A 132 -16.26 -8.03 5.62
N PRO A 133 -15.36 -8.76 4.94
CA PRO A 133 -15.17 -8.64 3.50
C PRO A 133 -16.45 -8.75 2.65
N SER A 134 -17.45 -9.52 3.09
CA SER A 134 -18.74 -9.62 2.39
C SER A 134 -19.47 -8.28 2.36
N TYR A 135 -19.48 -7.52 3.45
CA TYR A 135 -20.13 -6.20 3.47
C TYR A 135 -19.54 -5.24 2.45
N ILE A 136 -18.21 -5.25 2.29
CA ILE A 136 -17.54 -4.37 1.32
C ILE A 136 -17.88 -4.81 -0.11
N ARG A 137 -17.94 -6.11 -0.39
CA ARG A 137 -18.26 -6.63 -1.71
C ARG A 137 -19.72 -6.36 -2.09
N ASP A 138 -20.64 -6.59 -1.16
CA ASP A 138 -22.09 -6.47 -1.39
C ASP A 138 -22.50 -5.00 -1.52
N ALA A 139 -21.79 -4.08 -0.84
CA ALA A 139 -22.02 -2.65 -0.94
C ALA A 139 -21.35 -2.00 -2.16
N ALA A 140 -20.43 -2.69 -2.84
CA ALA A 140 -19.72 -2.15 -3.98
C ALA A 140 -20.58 -2.20 -5.24
N ILE A 141 -20.88 -1.03 -5.80
CA ILE A 141 -21.61 -0.90 -7.07
C ILE A 141 -20.61 -0.55 -8.16
N THR A 142 -20.54 -1.37 -9.20
CA THR A 142 -19.73 -1.07 -10.38
C THR A 142 -20.60 -0.42 -11.44
N LEU A 143 -20.30 0.84 -11.77
CA LEU A 143 -21.04 1.61 -12.77
C LEU A 143 -20.24 1.66 -14.07
N LYS A 144 -20.92 1.47 -15.18
CA LYS A 144 -20.37 1.66 -16.53
C LYS A 144 -21.05 2.85 -17.19
N GLN A 145 -20.36 3.48 -18.13
CA GLN A 145 -20.95 4.55 -18.91
C GLN A 145 -22.21 4.05 -19.64
N GLY A 146 -23.37 4.66 -19.35
CA GLY A 146 -24.67 4.27 -19.88
C GLY A 146 -25.56 3.52 -18.91
N ASP A 147 -25.09 3.17 -17.72
CA ASP A 147 -25.93 2.54 -16.69
C ASP A 147 -26.93 3.56 -16.11
N VAL A 148 -28.16 3.13 -15.94
CA VAL A 148 -29.21 3.91 -15.29
C VAL A 148 -29.28 3.51 -13.83
N ILE A 149 -29.12 4.46 -12.92
CA ILE A 149 -29.20 4.24 -11.48
C ILE A 149 -30.56 4.71 -10.99
N GLU A 150 -31.35 3.82 -10.41
CA GLU A 150 -32.52 4.21 -9.62
C GLU A 150 -32.05 4.62 -8.22
N ILE A 151 -32.17 5.91 -7.92
CA ILE A 151 -31.89 6.45 -6.57
C ILE A 151 -33.17 6.25 -5.76
N GLN A 152 -33.15 5.35 -4.80
CA GLN A 152 -34.21 5.17 -3.81
C GLN A 152 -34.00 6.09 -2.61
#